data_802391498c3faca4cfebb9ece5ae5708
#
_entry.id   802391498c3faca4cfebb9ece5ae5708
#
_cell.length_a   1.000
_cell.length_b   1.000
_cell.length_c   1.000
_cell.angle_alpha   90.00
_cell.angle_beta   90.00
_cell.angle_gamma   90.00
#
_symmetry.space_group_name_H-M   'P 1'
#
loop_
_entity.id
_entity.type
_entity.pdbx_description
1 polymer ?
#
loop_
_entity_poly.entity_id
_entity_poly.type
_entity_poly.pdbx_seq_one_letter_code
_entity_poly.pdbx_strand_id
1 'polypeptide(L)'
;MNWKQFRKRLRKKRKKLQKFIDKHPVIVIIFLQLSIMGTMLTVSKLFSSPPLKIEKKPEYEHRIYSDFIKGVKKNEIVKAEINPQSDIVYFEEKDGTVGTSYYTPSEDFWKTMSESQVEFDLVRTPIGGSFNDFVSFMFITIGFFAIFRMFTGGGIGQSPFSMMKNDIDVESQITVRFDDVQGIDSAKDELEEIVDFLKAPEKYFGTGAKIPRGALLTGKPGTGKTLLARAIAGESSVPFIQCSGSSFVEMFVGVGAKRVRDIFELARENQPCIIFIDEIDAIGKKRSMNGFAANDEREQTINQLLTEMDGFENETEIVVIAATNRIDILDDALLRPGRFDRKIQVSLPDVHGREEILKVHAKDKLLSPEASLRDLAKQTTGFSGADLANVMNECAIRAVRDGKSGMITPDIIEDVYQRIVVGAKGSRSVSGARKARVAYHEAGHAIVGVLMQEYDEVRKVSILPRGDAGGVTYFQPSTDDVGMYTKDYLLSQIKVALGGHAAEE
;
A
#
# COMPACT_ATOMS: atom_id res chain seq x y z
N MET A 1 -20.31 8.05 61.06
CA MET A 1 -20.56 7.20 59.87
C MET A 1 -19.24 6.60 59.43
N ASN A 2 -19.10 5.27 59.45
CA ASN A 2 -17.81 4.58 59.35
C ASN A 2 -17.31 4.61 57.91
N TRP A 3 -16.17 5.25 57.64
CA TRP A 3 -15.57 5.47 56.31
C TRP A 3 -15.39 4.17 55.50
N LYS A 4 -15.14 3.04 56.17
CA LYS A 4 -15.04 1.72 55.52
C LYS A 4 -16.38 1.24 54.94
N GLN A 5 -17.51 1.50 55.61
CA GLN A 5 -18.85 1.14 55.12
C GLN A 5 -19.28 2.03 53.95
N PHE A 6 -18.90 3.33 53.96
CA PHE A 6 -19.15 4.25 52.86
C PHE A 6 -18.39 3.84 51.58
N ARG A 7 -17.09 3.52 51.70
CA ARG A 7 -16.30 3.00 50.55
C ARG A 7 -16.86 1.67 49.99
N LYS A 8 -17.34 0.77 50.84
CA LYS A 8 -17.94 -0.51 50.42
C LYS A 8 -19.26 -0.30 49.64
N ARG A 9 -20.08 0.66 50.07
CA ARG A 9 -21.32 1.06 49.37
C ARG A 9 -21.01 1.74 48.01
N LEU A 10 -20.01 2.61 47.94
CA LEU A 10 -19.56 3.24 46.71
C LEU A 10 -19.04 2.21 45.69
N ARG A 11 -18.21 1.25 46.11
CA ARG A 11 -17.73 0.16 45.23
C ARG A 11 -18.88 -0.71 44.69
N LYS A 12 -19.92 -0.97 45.54
CA LYS A 12 -21.09 -1.76 45.11
C LYS A 12 -21.96 -0.98 44.09
N LYS A 13 -22.14 0.33 44.28
CA LYS A 13 -22.83 1.21 43.33
C LYS A 13 -22.06 1.32 42.02
N ARG A 14 -20.72 1.48 42.09
CA ARG A 14 -19.85 1.56 40.88
C ARG A 14 -19.91 0.26 40.03
N LYS A 15 -19.90 -0.92 40.69
CA LYS A 15 -20.07 -2.20 39.97
C LYS A 15 -21.46 -2.37 39.33
N LYS A 16 -22.53 -1.87 39.98
CA LYS A 16 -23.87 -1.89 39.38
C LYS A 16 -23.99 -0.93 38.21
N LEU A 17 -23.39 0.27 38.30
CA LEU A 17 -23.36 1.26 37.24
C LEU A 17 -22.57 0.73 36.06
N GLN A 18 -21.40 0.11 36.30
CA GLN A 18 -20.58 -0.50 35.23
C GLN A 18 -21.38 -1.57 34.46
N LYS A 19 -22.05 -2.48 35.19
CA LYS A 19 -22.92 -3.50 34.57
C LYS A 19 -24.08 -2.91 33.76
N PHE A 20 -24.61 -1.75 34.19
CA PHE A 20 -25.68 -1.07 33.44
C PHE A 20 -25.14 -0.41 32.18
N ILE A 21 -23.94 0.21 32.25
CA ILE A 21 -23.24 0.81 31.12
C ILE A 21 -22.93 -0.26 30.06
N ASP A 22 -22.37 -1.40 30.49
CA ASP A 22 -22.01 -2.51 29.61
C ASP A 22 -23.22 -3.15 28.92
N LYS A 23 -24.39 -3.13 29.59
CA LYS A 23 -25.64 -3.74 29.09
C LYS A 23 -26.42 -2.81 28.14
N HIS A 24 -26.27 -1.49 28.31
CA HIS A 24 -27.08 -0.49 27.57
C HIS A 24 -26.23 0.71 27.08
N PRO A 25 -25.19 0.47 26.28
CA PRO A 25 -24.27 1.53 25.89
C PRO A 25 -24.95 2.68 25.13
N VAL A 26 -25.91 2.38 24.26
CA VAL A 26 -26.64 3.39 23.48
C VAL A 26 -27.46 4.32 24.37
N ILE A 27 -28.13 3.78 25.40
CA ILE A 27 -28.95 4.58 26.33
C ILE A 27 -28.06 5.53 27.15
N VAL A 28 -26.87 5.08 27.54
CA VAL A 28 -25.89 5.89 28.28
C VAL A 28 -25.37 7.03 27.43
N ILE A 29 -25.10 6.78 26.13
CA ILE A 29 -24.66 7.81 25.19
C ILE A 29 -25.74 8.87 25.02
N ILE A 30 -27.00 8.49 24.80
CA ILE A 30 -28.12 9.41 24.65
C ILE A 30 -28.28 10.27 25.93
N PHE A 31 -28.16 9.66 27.10
CA PHE A 31 -28.26 10.38 28.39
C PHE A 31 -27.09 11.37 28.59
N LEU A 32 -25.90 10.99 28.16
CA LEU A 32 -24.72 11.87 28.20
C LEU A 32 -24.88 13.05 27.25
N GLN A 33 -25.35 12.82 26.02
CA GLN A 33 -25.63 13.86 25.04
C GLN A 33 -26.71 14.84 25.52
N LEU A 34 -27.81 14.34 26.09
CA LEU A 34 -28.87 15.16 26.69
C LEU A 34 -28.38 15.98 27.91
N SER A 35 -27.50 15.39 28.73
CA SER A 35 -26.88 16.09 29.86
C SER A 35 -25.94 17.20 29.40
N ILE A 36 -25.11 16.94 28.36
CA ILE A 36 -24.22 17.95 27.78
C ILE A 36 -25.03 19.07 27.12
N MET A 37 -26.08 18.74 26.38
CA MET A 37 -26.98 19.71 25.76
C MET A 37 -27.72 20.55 26.81
N GLY A 38 -28.17 19.96 27.89
CA GLY A 38 -28.81 20.65 29.04
C GLY A 38 -27.84 21.59 29.77
N THR A 39 -26.58 21.18 29.95
CA THR A 39 -25.55 22.07 30.55
C THR A 39 -25.15 23.19 29.59
N MET A 40 -25.08 22.94 28.28
CA MET A 40 -24.87 23.98 27.28
C MET A 40 -25.98 25.05 27.28
N LEU A 41 -27.23 24.63 27.34
CA LEU A 41 -28.38 25.54 27.38
C LEU A 41 -28.37 26.38 28.67
N THR A 42 -27.98 25.80 29.82
CA THR A 42 -27.90 26.55 31.09
C THR A 42 -26.70 27.51 31.12
N VAL A 43 -25.54 27.12 30.58
CA VAL A 43 -24.34 27.96 30.45
C VAL A 43 -24.60 29.08 29.45
N SER A 44 -25.19 28.78 28.31
CA SER A 44 -25.61 29.80 27.32
C SER A 44 -26.56 30.82 27.91
N LYS A 45 -27.53 30.43 28.77
CA LYS A 45 -28.40 31.38 29.48
C LYS A 45 -27.68 32.19 30.56
N LEU A 46 -26.64 31.69 31.18
CA LEU A 46 -25.86 32.42 32.20
C LEU A 46 -24.92 33.44 31.61
N PHE A 47 -24.45 33.23 30.38
CA PHE A 47 -23.53 34.15 29.67
C PHE A 47 -24.18 34.93 28.53
N SER A 48 -25.46 34.71 28.23
CA SER A 48 -26.20 35.60 27.35
C SER A 48 -26.45 36.90 28.09
N SER A 49 -25.79 37.96 27.65
CA SER A 49 -26.14 39.33 28.02
C SER A 49 -27.65 39.52 27.83
N PRO A 50 -28.33 40.31 28.65
CA PRO A 50 -29.75 40.57 28.46
C PRO A 50 -29.98 41.05 27.02
N PRO A 51 -31.04 40.58 26.34
CA PRO A 51 -31.29 40.99 24.98
C PRO A 51 -31.39 42.51 24.97
N LEU A 52 -30.45 43.14 24.25
CA LEU A 52 -30.62 44.52 23.82
C LEU A 52 -32.02 44.61 23.25
N LYS A 53 -32.82 45.55 23.75
CA LYS A 53 -34.15 45.86 23.20
C LYS A 53 -33.96 45.98 21.70
N ILE A 54 -34.50 45.04 20.96
CA ILE A 54 -34.55 45.10 19.50
C ILE A 54 -35.49 46.24 19.19
N GLU A 55 -34.96 47.43 18.92
CA GLU A 55 -35.65 48.41 18.11
C GLU A 55 -35.98 47.70 16.80
N LYS A 56 -37.23 47.82 16.34
CA LYS A 56 -37.72 47.26 15.09
C LYS A 56 -36.67 47.56 14.02
N LYS A 57 -36.12 46.52 13.40
CA LYS A 57 -35.28 46.71 12.22
C LYS A 57 -36.05 47.56 11.22
N PRO A 58 -35.51 48.67 10.74
CA PRO A 58 -36.14 49.40 9.66
C PRO A 58 -36.31 48.45 8.47
N GLU A 59 -37.45 48.55 7.82
CA GLU A 59 -37.73 47.79 6.59
C GLU A 59 -36.87 48.42 5.50
N TYR A 60 -35.76 47.73 5.14
CA TYR A 60 -34.82 48.25 4.14
C TYR A 60 -35.39 48.08 2.75
N GLU A 61 -35.52 49.17 1.98
CA GLU A 61 -35.89 49.12 0.58
C GLU A 61 -34.66 48.67 -0.25
N HIS A 62 -34.83 47.62 -1.04
CA HIS A 62 -33.71 47.10 -1.87
C HIS A 62 -33.67 47.87 -3.19
N ARG A 63 -32.55 48.58 -3.48
CA ARG A 63 -32.31 49.27 -4.74
C ARG A 63 -31.24 48.59 -5.57
N ILE A 64 -31.41 48.70 -6.90
CA ILE A 64 -30.42 48.19 -7.85
C ILE A 64 -29.18 49.11 -7.80
N TYR A 65 -27.98 48.53 -7.97
CA TYR A 65 -26.69 49.21 -7.92
C TYR A 65 -26.65 50.51 -8.77
N SER A 66 -27.20 50.47 -10.00
CA SER A 66 -27.23 51.62 -10.88
C SER A 66 -28.02 52.81 -10.30
N ASP A 67 -29.10 52.56 -9.56
CA ASP A 67 -29.94 53.59 -8.98
C ASP A 67 -29.32 54.11 -7.67
N PHE A 68 -28.65 53.28 -6.92
CA PHE A 68 -27.82 53.70 -5.80
C PHE A 68 -26.71 54.68 -6.26
N ILE A 69 -25.96 54.36 -7.32
CA ILE A 69 -24.92 55.24 -7.87
C ILE A 69 -25.48 56.56 -8.41
N LYS A 70 -26.68 56.53 -9.03
CA LYS A 70 -27.35 57.75 -9.45
C LYS A 70 -27.75 58.62 -8.26
N GLY A 71 -28.25 58.01 -7.17
CA GLY A 71 -28.60 58.70 -5.92
C GLY A 71 -27.36 59.35 -5.27
N VAL A 72 -26.22 58.66 -5.26
CA VAL A 72 -24.94 59.19 -4.80
C VAL A 72 -24.52 60.40 -5.62
N LYS A 73 -24.55 60.33 -6.96
CA LYS A 73 -24.19 61.44 -7.88
C LYS A 73 -25.12 62.64 -7.80
N LYS A 74 -26.39 62.45 -7.44
CA LYS A 74 -27.37 63.51 -7.26
C LYS A 74 -27.39 64.09 -5.85
N ASN A 75 -26.52 63.60 -4.95
CA ASN A 75 -26.48 63.94 -3.53
C ASN A 75 -27.83 63.69 -2.81
N GLU A 76 -28.57 62.68 -3.21
CA GLU A 76 -29.81 62.24 -2.56
C GLU A 76 -29.52 61.37 -1.33
N ILE A 77 -28.35 60.71 -1.30
CA ILE A 77 -27.87 59.86 -0.19
C ILE A 77 -27.04 60.70 0.78
N VAL A 78 -27.30 60.56 2.08
CA VAL A 78 -26.62 61.30 3.14
C VAL A 78 -25.55 60.46 3.80
N LYS A 79 -25.88 59.19 4.09
CA LYS A 79 -24.98 58.30 4.80
C LYS A 79 -24.95 56.90 4.14
N ALA A 80 -23.80 56.26 4.12
CA ALA A 80 -23.64 54.91 3.61
C ALA A 80 -22.74 54.09 4.52
N GLU A 81 -23.17 52.88 4.88
CA GLU A 81 -22.37 51.89 5.61
C GLU A 81 -22.05 50.70 4.69
N ILE A 82 -20.78 50.53 4.40
CA ILE A 82 -20.31 49.51 3.45
C ILE A 82 -19.80 48.29 4.20
N ASN A 83 -20.39 47.13 3.91
CA ASN A 83 -19.92 45.84 4.48
C ASN A 83 -19.13 45.06 3.41
N PRO A 84 -17.79 45.02 3.52
CA PRO A 84 -16.92 44.36 2.54
C PRO A 84 -17.05 42.82 2.53
N GLN A 85 -17.65 42.22 3.55
CA GLN A 85 -17.80 40.76 3.64
C GLN A 85 -19.05 40.22 2.96
N SER A 86 -20.09 41.05 2.88
CA SER A 86 -21.35 40.67 2.26
C SER A 86 -21.64 41.38 0.94
N ASP A 87 -20.72 42.24 0.47
CA ASP A 87 -20.86 43.08 -0.72
C ASP A 87 -22.16 43.92 -0.73
N ILE A 88 -22.59 44.32 0.48
CA ILE A 88 -23.81 45.10 0.67
C ILE A 88 -23.47 46.50 1.22
N VAL A 89 -24.12 47.51 0.64
CA VAL A 89 -24.12 48.90 1.16
C VAL A 89 -25.49 49.16 1.77
N TYR A 90 -25.50 49.64 3.01
CA TYR A 90 -26.67 50.20 3.67
C TYR A 90 -26.59 51.73 3.49
N PHE A 91 -27.65 52.37 3.09
CA PHE A 91 -27.66 53.80 2.86
C PHE A 91 -28.91 54.48 3.39
N GLU A 92 -28.79 55.76 3.72
CA GLU A 92 -29.87 56.64 4.18
C GLU A 92 -30.00 57.82 3.22
N GLU A 93 -31.21 58.08 2.77
CA GLU A 93 -31.55 59.18 1.88
C GLU A 93 -31.97 60.43 2.67
N LYS A 94 -32.00 61.58 2.01
CA LYS A 94 -32.41 62.89 2.62
C LYS A 94 -33.83 62.93 3.14
N ASP A 95 -34.69 62.05 2.62
CA ASP A 95 -36.10 61.92 3.07
C ASP A 95 -36.26 60.99 4.28
N GLY A 96 -35.11 60.38 4.77
CA GLY A 96 -35.12 59.49 5.91
C GLY A 96 -35.40 58.00 5.53
N THR A 97 -35.52 57.70 4.24
CA THR A 97 -35.65 56.30 3.79
C THR A 97 -34.30 55.59 3.90
N VAL A 98 -34.32 54.34 4.43
CA VAL A 98 -33.17 53.47 4.55
C VAL A 98 -33.24 52.35 3.54
N GLY A 99 -32.17 52.19 2.76
CA GLY A 99 -32.12 51.19 1.70
C GLY A 99 -30.86 50.32 1.75
N THR A 100 -30.89 49.26 0.96
CA THR A 100 -29.75 48.39 0.74
C THR A 100 -29.48 48.21 -0.74
N SER A 101 -28.19 48.09 -1.12
CA SER A 101 -27.78 47.77 -2.48
C SER A 101 -26.58 46.84 -2.47
N TYR A 102 -26.48 45.95 -3.46
CA TYR A 102 -25.21 45.24 -3.71
C TYR A 102 -24.23 46.16 -4.41
N TYR A 103 -22.97 46.04 -4.10
CA TYR A 103 -21.91 46.78 -4.79
C TYR A 103 -20.76 45.83 -5.20
N THR A 104 -19.99 46.24 -6.18
CA THR A 104 -18.76 45.56 -6.57
C THR A 104 -17.60 46.51 -6.27
N PRO A 105 -16.59 46.07 -5.49
CA PRO A 105 -15.43 46.90 -5.17
C PRO A 105 -14.60 47.15 -6.43
N SER A 106 -14.77 48.29 -7.07
CA SER A 106 -14.05 48.76 -8.25
C SER A 106 -13.44 50.13 -8.01
N GLU A 107 -12.40 50.48 -8.76
CA GLU A 107 -11.81 51.84 -8.68
C GLU A 107 -12.87 52.93 -8.93
N ASP A 108 -13.76 52.72 -9.89
CA ASP A 108 -14.85 53.65 -10.21
C ASP A 108 -15.86 53.82 -9.06
N PHE A 109 -16.14 52.75 -8.31
CA PHE A 109 -16.99 52.84 -7.13
C PHE A 109 -16.37 53.73 -6.06
N TRP A 110 -15.12 53.45 -5.70
CA TRP A 110 -14.43 54.22 -4.67
C TRP A 110 -14.20 55.67 -5.08
N LYS A 111 -13.92 55.92 -6.34
CA LYS A 111 -13.82 57.27 -6.90
C LYS A 111 -15.13 58.04 -6.79
N THR A 112 -16.24 57.41 -7.17
CA THR A 112 -17.60 58.01 -7.08
C THR A 112 -17.96 58.30 -5.62
N MET A 113 -17.66 57.43 -4.69
CA MET A 113 -17.93 57.64 -3.26
C MET A 113 -17.05 58.76 -2.67
N SER A 114 -15.79 58.85 -3.05
CA SER A 114 -14.86 59.89 -2.55
C SER A 114 -15.10 61.27 -3.13
N GLU A 115 -15.64 61.36 -4.35
CA GLU A 115 -16.01 62.63 -5.00
C GLU A 115 -17.40 63.13 -4.58
N SER A 116 -18.20 62.28 -3.92
CA SER A 116 -19.55 62.62 -3.43
C SER A 116 -19.47 63.27 -2.03
N GLN A 117 -20.59 63.96 -1.64
CA GLN A 117 -20.74 64.52 -0.27
C GLN A 117 -21.38 63.51 0.71
N VAL A 118 -21.36 62.20 0.39
CA VAL A 118 -21.93 61.16 1.22
C VAL A 118 -20.95 60.80 2.33
N GLU A 119 -21.41 60.85 3.59
CA GLU A 119 -20.65 60.27 4.70
C GLU A 119 -20.68 58.75 4.57
N PHE A 120 -19.52 58.09 4.38
CA PHE A 120 -19.48 56.64 4.34
C PHE A 120 -18.46 56.04 5.34
N ASP A 121 -18.84 54.91 5.95
CA ASP A 121 -18.01 54.17 6.87
C ASP A 121 -17.93 52.68 6.46
N LEU A 122 -16.81 52.03 6.79
CA LEU A 122 -16.60 50.60 6.57
C LEU A 122 -16.98 49.88 7.84
N VAL A 123 -18.05 49.09 7.80
CA VAL A 123 -18.44 48.25 8.92
C VAL A 123 -17.43 47.10 9.02
N ARG A 124 -16.49 47.21 9.96
CA ARG A 124 -15.65 46.08 10.37
C ARG A 124 -16.45 45.19 11.31
N THR A 125 -17.06 44.15 10.78
CA THR A 125 -17.51 43.09 11.66
C THR A 125 -16.25 42.53 12.37
N PRO A 126 -16.23 42.47 13.68
CA PRO A 126 -15.08 41.85 14.37
C PRO A 126 -14.99 40.41 13.86
N ILE A 127 -13.80 40.05 13.31
CA ILE A 127 -13.41 38.66 13.07
C ILE A 127 -13.23 38.04 14.45
N GLY A 128 -14.32 37.67 15.05
CA GLY A 128 -14.36 36.98 16.31
C GLY A 128 -15.54 36.05 16.21
N GLY A 129 -15.26 34.78 15.87
CA GLY A 129 -16.14 33.75 16.35
C GLY A 129 -16.36 34.06 17.83
N SER A 130 -17.60 34.19 18.26
CA SER A 130 -17.91 34.48 19.66
C SER A 130 -17.08 33.55 20.53
N PHE A 131 -16.50 34.05 21.63
CA PHE A 131 -15.84 33.17 22.62
C PHE A 131 -16.71 31.96 22.93
N ASN A 132 -18.01 32.11 22.84
CA ASN A 132 -19.01 31.03 22.93
C ASN A 132 -18.88 30.00 21.79
N ASP A 133 -18.57 30.41 20.56
CA ASP A 133 -18.41 29.47 19.43
C ASP A 133 -17.11 28.66 19.58
N PHE A 134 -16.03 29.30 20.04
CA PHE A 134 -14.78 28.61 20.38
C PHE A 134 -14.96 27.62 21.54
N VAL A 135 -15.65 28.03 22.60
CA VAL A 135 -15.96 27.17 23.74
C VAL A 135 -16.87 26.02 23.31
N SER A 136 -17.88 26.28 22.49
CA SER A 136 -18.77 25.26 21.92
C SER A 136 -18.03 24.25 21.07
N PHE A 137 -17.13 24.71 20.18
CA PHE A 137 -16.27 23.85 19.38
C PHE A 137 -15.33 22.99 20.24
N MET A 138 -14.78 23.55 21.30
CA MET A 138 -13.92 22.82 22.26
C MET A 138 -14.70 21.76 23.00
N PHE A 139 -15.93 22.03 23.45
CA PHE A 139 -16.78 21.03 24.12
C PHE A 139 -17.26 19.93 23.16
N ILE A 140 -17.57 20.26 21.90
CA ILE A 140 -17.93 19.26 20.88
C ILE A 140 -16.75 18.34 20.61
N THR A 141 -15.53 18.90 20.46
CA THR A 141 -14.30 18.10 20.22
C THR A 141 -13.93 17.22 21.41
N ILE A 142 -14.03 17.74 22.64
CA ILE A 142 -13.79 16.95 23.87
C ILE A 142 -14.86 15.87 24.02
N GLY A 143 -16.11 16.19 23.75
CA GLY A 143 -17.22 15.23 23.78
C GLY A 143 -17.06 14.13 22.73
N PHE A 144 -16.73 14.48 21.49
CA PHE A 144 -16.43 13.53 20.43
C PHE A 144 -15.24 12.64 20.79
N PHE A 145 -14.19 13.21 21.37
CA PHE A 145 -13.02 12.46 21.80
C PHE A 145 -13.33 11.52 22.98
N ALA A 146 -14.18 11.94 23.93
CA ALA A 146 -14.63 11.09 25.04
C ALA A 146 -15.51 9.93 24.55
N ILE A 147 -16.41 10.20 23.60
CA ILE A 147 -17.26 9.18 22.96
C ILE A 147 -16.42 8.21 22.14
N PHE A 148 -15.49 8.73 21.32
CA PHE A 148 -14.55 7.91 20.55
C PHE A 148 -13.73 6.97 21.46
N ARG A 149 -13.25 7.48 22.60
CA ARG A 149 -12.58 6.67 23.64
C ARG A 149 -13.44 5.61 24.29
N MET A 150 -14.74 5.89 24.44
CA MET A 150 -15.68 4.94 25.02
C MET A 150 -15.99 3.78 24.06
N PHE A 151 -16.02 4.06 22.74
CA PHE A 151 -16.20 3.03 21.71
C PHE A 151 -14.95 2.17 21.49
N THR A 152 -13.77 2.74 21.72
CA THR A 152 -12.50 2.04 21.47
C THR A 152 -11.96 1.26 22.67
N GLY A 153 -12.70 1.20 23.80
CA GLY A 153 -12.36 0.37 24.96
C GLY A 153 -11.10 0.81 25.73
N GLY A 154 -10.53 1.97 25.41
CA GLY A 154 -9.30 2.49 26.02
C GLY A 154 -9.53 3.00 27.45
N GLY A 155 -8.93 2.35 28.44
CA GLY A 155 -8.87 2.85 29.84
C GLY A 155 -8.19 4.21 29.93
N ILE A 156 -8.52 4.99 30.97
CA ILE A 156 -7.94 6.30 31.28
C ILE A 156 -6.44 6.13 31.59
N GLY A 157 -5.60 6.15 30.60
CA GLY A 157 -4.14 5.96 30.76
C GLY A 157 -3.40 5.63 29.48
N GLN A 158 -4.09 5.17 28.43
CA GLN A 158 -3.43 4.89 27.16
C GLN A 158 -3.58 6.08 26.19
N SER A 159 -2.48 6.57 25.65
CA SER A 159 -2.48 7.61 24.64
C SER A 159 -3.24 7.15 23.39
N PRO A 160 -3.92 8.05 22.62
CA PRO A 160 -4.59 7.68 21.37
C PRO A 160 -3.64 7.02 20.34
N PHE A 161 -2.34 7.25 20.50
CA PHE A 161 -1.27 6.63 19.72
C PHE A 161 -0.97 5.17 20.10
N SER A 162 -1.46 4.66 21.24
CA SER A 162 -1.28 3.25 21.61
C SER A 162 -2.24 2.30 20.87
N MET A 163 -3.24 2.82 20.16
CA MET A 163 -4.10 2.02 19.29
C MET A 163 -3.45 1.67 17.94
N MET A 164 -2.33 2.30 17.61
CA MET A 164 -1.46 1.89 16.49
C MET A 164 -0.39 0.88 16.94
N LYS A 165 -0.68 0.05 17.93
CA LYS A 165 0.11 -1.15 18.15
C LYS A 165 -0.25 -2.10 17.00
N ASN A 166 0.44 -1.94 15.87
CA ASN A 166 0.50 -3.00 14.88
C ASN A 166 1.13 -4.18 15.62
N ASP A 167 0.43 -5.29 15.63
CA ASP A 167 1.00 -6.54 16.05
C ASP A 167 2.13 -6.86 15.07
N ILE A 168 3.35 -6.51 15.47
CA ILE A 168 4.56 -6.96 14.76
C ILE A 168 4.70 -8.40 15.22
N ASP A 169 4.36 -9.32 14.33
CA ASP A 169 4.42 -10.75 14.63
C ASP A 169 5.89 -11.19 14.69
N VAL A 170 6.29 -11.69 15.85
CA VAL A 170 7.55 -12.39 16.03
C VAL A 170 7.29 -13.89 15.82
N GLU A 171 7.64 -14.40 14.67
CA GLU A 171 7.56 -15.83 14.40
C GLU A 171 8.74 -16.55 15.10
N SER A 172 8.47 -17.14 16.25
CA SER A 172 9.48 -17.87 17.04
C SER A 172 9.69 -19.33 16.60
N GLN A 173 8.77 -19.89 15.81
CA GLN A 173 8.85 -21.26 15.31
C GLN A 173 8.64 -21.29 13.80
N ILE A 174 9.72 -21.32 13.04
CA ILE A 174 9.69 -21.43 11.58
C ILE A 174 9.96 -22.87 11.19
N THR A 175 9.05 -23.47 10.46
CA THR A 175 9.14 -24.84 9.97
C THR A 175 9.87 -24.96 8.63
N VAL A 176 9.98 -23.86 7.88
CA VAL A 176 10.61 -23.79 6.56
C VAL A 176 12.12 -23.91 6.71
N ARG A 177 12.73 -24.79 5.91
CA ARG A 177 14.18 -25.03 5.86
C ARG A 177 14.73 -24.89 4.46
N PHE A 178 16.06 -24.93 4.31
CA PHE A 178 16.72 -24.87 3.00
C PHE A 178 16.29 -25.99 2.04
N ASP A 179 15.89 -27.15 2.57
CA ASP A 179 15.36 -28.26 1.78
C ASP A 179 14.01 -27.94 1.09
N ASP A 180 13.24 -26.97 1.62
CA ASP A 180 11.98 -26.54 1.04
C ASP A 180 12.17 -25.46 -0.04
N VAL A 181 13.39 -24.92 -0.13
CA VAL A 181 13.75 -23.87 -1.11
C VAL A 181 14.63 -24.52 -2.16
N GLN A 182 14.17 -24.63 -3.38
CA GLN A 182 14.90 -25.27 -4.47
C GLN A 182 15.15 -24.32 -5.64
N GLY A 183 16.18 -24.64 -6.46
CA GLY A 183 16.48 -23.93 -7.69
C GLY A 183 17.16 -22.57 -7.52
N ILE A 184 17.75 -22.29 -6.36
CA ILE A 184 18.52 -21.07 -6.06
C ILE A 184 19.77 -21.39 -5.22
N ASP A 185 20.51 -22.43 -5.59
CA ASP A 185 21.62 -22.97 -4.81
C ASP A 185 22.73 -21.92 -4.60
N SER A 186 23.09 -21.16 -5.62
CA SER A 186 24.10 -20.09 -5.48
C SER A 186 23.71 -19.06 -4.42
N ALA A 187 22.41 -18.71 -4.30
CA ALA A 187 21.96 -17.78 -3.28
C ALA A 187 21.96 -18.42 -1.88
N LYS A 188 21.75 -19.74 -1.78
CA LYS A 188 21.87 -20.48 -0.50
C LYS A 188 23.31 -20.47 -0.02
N ASP A 189 24.26 -20.79 -0.90
CA ASP A 189 25.70 -20.85 -0.58
C ASP A 189 26.18 -19.49 -0.01
N GLU A 190 25.77 -18.37 -0.64
CA GLU A 190 26.13 -17.04 -0.16
C GLU A 190 25.51 -16.69 1.22
N LEU A 191 24.42 -17.37 1.58
CA LEU A 191 23.71 -17.15 2.85
C LEU A 191 24.10 -18.10 3.96
N GLU A 192 24.81 -19.20 3.65
CA GLU A 192 25.31 -20.15 4.66
C GLU A 192 26.20 -19.48 5.71
N GLU A 193 27.04 -18.51 5.30
CA GLU A 193 27.85 -17.72 6.24
C GLU A 193 27.00 -17.00 7.29
N ILE A 194 25.82 -16.48 6.89
CA ILE A 194 24.88 -15.80 7.79
C ILE A 194 24.25 -16.81 8.75
N VAL A 195 23.85 -17.96 8.23
CA VAL A 195 23.31 -19.07 9.05
C VAL A 195 24.31 -19.54 10.08
N ASP A 196 25.57 -19.75 9.68
CA ASP A 196 26.65 -20.17 10.57
C ASP A 196 26.93 -19.15 11.66
N PHE A 197 26.91 -17.86 11.31
CA PHE A 197 27.03 -16.80 12.29
C PHE A 197 25.88 -16.80 13.32
N LEU A 198 24.63 -16.91 12.86
CA LEU A 198 23.47 -16.92 13.75
C LEU A 198 23.45 -18.19 14.66
N LYS A 199 24.00 -19.33 14.17
CA LYS A 199 24.12 -20.54 14.95
C LYS A 199 25.24 -20.50 16.01
N ALA A 200 26.33 -19.80 15.71
CA ALA A 200 27.51 -19.78 16.56
C ALA A 200 28.28 -18.44 16.51
N PRO A 201 27.68 -17.34 17.00
CA PRO A 201 28.25 -15.98 16.91
C PRO A 201 29.59 -15.85 17.63
N GLU A 202 29.80 -16.61 18.71
CA GLU A 202 31.04 -16.56 19.52
C GLU A 202 32.30 -16.90 18.70
N LYS A 203 32.20 -17.76 17.68
CA LYS A 203 33.32 -18.11 16.81
C LYS A 203 33.87 -16.90 16.05
N TYR A 204 33.02 -15.99 15.69
CA TYR A 204 33.36 -14.84 14.87
C TYR A 204 33.85 -13.64 15.72
N PHE A 205 33.27 -13.41 16.89
CA PHE A 205 33.70 -12.33 17.78
C PHE A 205 35.14 -12.45 18.21
N GLY A 206 35.65 -13.72 18.41
CA GLY A 206 37.03 -13.98 18.81
C GLY A 206 38.08 -13.72 17.72
N THR A 207 37.72 -13.65 16.44
CA THR A 207 38.65 -13.50 15.30
C THR A 207 38.85 -12.05 14.86
N GLY A 208 38.02 -11.11 15.33
CA GLY A 208 38.00 -9.72 14.87
C GLY A 208 37.38 -9.56 13.48
N ALA A 209 36.75 -10.58 12.94
CA ALA A 209 36.03 -10.52 11.67
C ALA A 209 34.80 -9.62 11.78
N LYS A 210 34.59 -8.75 10.79
CA LYS A 210 33.38 -7.97 10.68
C LYS A 210 32.34 -8.78 9.91
N ILE A 211 31.27 -9.16 10.59
CA ILE A 211 30.19 -9.93 10.01
C ILE A 211 29.26 -9.01 9.24
N PRO A 212 28.74 -9.45 8.09
CA PRO A 212 27.73 -8.70 7.35
C PRO A 212 26.45 -8.57 8.20
N ARG A 213 26.06 -7.34 8.46
CA ARG A 213 24.87 -7.02 9.28
C ARG A 213 23.61 -6.93 8.45
N GLY A 214 23.76 -6.78 7.15
CA GLY A 214 22.66 -6.64 6.23
C GLY A 214 22.88 -7.35 4.91
N ALA A 215 21.88 -8.12 4.49
CA ALA A 215 21.82 -8.76 3.19
C ALA A 215 20.64 -8.21 2.38
N LEU A 216 20.87 -7.91 1.09
CA LEU A 216 19.84 -7.47 0.17
C LEU A 216 19.57 -8.55 -0.87
N LEU A 217 18.38 -9.15 -0.80
CA LEU A 217 17.89 -10.11 -1.79
C LEU A 217 17.28 -9.35 -2.97
N THR A 218 17.84 -9.56 -4.16
CA THR A 218 17.39 -8.91 -5.39
C THR A 218 16.95 -9.95 -6.41
N GLY A 219 15.93 -9.65 -7.22
CA GLY A 219 15.48 -10.57 -8.26
C GLY A 219 14.04 -10.32 -8.69
N LYS A 220 13.62 -11.02 -9.75
CA LYS A 220 12.25 -10.90 -10.27
C LYS A 220 11.20 -11.29 -9.21
N PRO A 221 9.97 -10.79 -9.32
CA PRO A 221 8.89 -11.21 -8.42
C PRO A 221 8.66 -12.73 -8.55
N GLY A 222 8.29 -13.37 -7.42
CA GLY A 222 7.98 -14.80 -7.41
C GLY A 222 9.19 -15.75 -7.38
N THR A 223 10.43 -15.25 -7.30
CA THR A 223 11.65 -16.08 -7.24
C THR A 223 11.94 -16.70 -5.86
N GLY A 224 11.09 -16.43 -4.86
CA GLY A 224 11.21 -17.06 -3.54
C GLY A 224 12.04 -16.28 -2.51
N LYS A 225 12.29 -14.97 -2.71
CA LYS A 225 13.08 -14.15 -1.78
C LYS A 225 12.58 -14.20 -0.33
N THR A 226 11.29 -14.04 -0.13
CA THR A 226 10.65 -14.12 1.20
C THR A 226 10.74 -15.52 1.79
N LEU A 227 10.58 -16.55 0.96
CA LEU A 227 10.72 -17.95 1.38
C LEU A 227 12.17 -18.27 1.81
N LEU A 228 13.16 -17.77 1.05
CA LEU A 228 14.58 -17.91 1.36
C LEU A 228 14.94 -17.25 2.70
N ALA A 229 14.44 -16.03 2.97
CA ALA A 229 14.66 -15.36 4.24
C ALA A 229 14.06 -16.14 5.42
N ARG A 230 12.88 -16.72 5.25
CA ARG A 230 12.27 -17.61 6.25
C ARG A 230 13.07 -18.90 6.45
N ALA A 231 13.61 -19.48 5.37
CA ALA A 231 14.43 -20.67 5.45
C ALA A 231 15.74 -20.44 6.24
N ILE A 232 16.36 -19.26 6.09
CA ILE A 232 17.54 -18.86 6.88
C ILE A 232 17.20 -18.87 8.38
N ALA A 233 16.07 -18.27 8.76
CA ALA A 233 15.64 -18.20 10.15
C ALA A 233 15.29 -19.60 10.69
N GLY A 234 14.59 -20.43 9.90
CA GLY A 234 14.29 -21.82 10.26
C GLY A 234 15.53 -22.68 10.39
N GLU A 235 16.50 -22.51 9.49
CA GLU A 235 17.77 -23.24 9.53
C GLU A 235 18.65 -22.84 10.72
N SER A 236 18.67 -21.54 11.05
CA SER A 236 19.39 -21.00 12.21
C SER A 236 18.62 -21.19 13.52
N SER A 237 17.35 -21.56 13.47
CA SER A 237 16.46 -21.69 14.64
C SER A 237 16.36 -20.40 15.46
N VAL A 238 16.37 -19.24 14.81
CA VAL A 238 16.25 -17.93 15.43
C VAL A 238 14.88 -17.27 15.13
N PRO A 239 14.39 -16.37 16.01
CA PRO A 239 13.19 -15.60 15.78
C PRO A 239 13.26 -14.78 14.48
N PHE A 240 12.11 -14.67 13.80
CA PHE A 240 11.97 -13.95 12.55
C PHE A 240 10.93 -12.82 12.70
N ILE A 241 11.38 -11.60 12.48
CA ILE A 241 10.55 -10.40 12.55
C ILE A 241 10.32 -9.93 11.13
N GLN A 242 9.10 -10.12 10.61
CA GLN A 242 8.75 -9.75 9.25
C GLN A 242 8.02 -8.42 9.20
N CYS A 243 8.43 -7.55 8.29
CA CYS A 243 7.73 -6.32 7.95
C CYS A 243 7.78 -6.05 6.44
N SER A 244 6.82 -5.28 5.93
CA SER A 244 6.84 -4.78 4.56
C SER A 244 7.33 -3.33 4.54
N GLY A 245 8.17 -2.98 3.56
CA GLY A 245 8.57 -1.59 3.33
C GLY A 245 7.38 -0.64 3.15
N SER A 246 6.29 -1.13 2.57
CA SER A 246 5.05 -0.36 2.42
C SER A 246 4.40 0.00 3.76
N SER A 247 4.59 -0.82 4.80
CA SER A 247 4.04 -0.56 6.14
C SER A 247 4.68 0.62 6.85
N PHE A 248 5.82 1.10 6.36
CA PHE A 248 6.50 2.29 6.90
C PHE A 248 6.06 3.59 6.21
N VAL A 249 5.29 3.50 5.12
CA VAL A 249 4.78 4.66 4.40
C VAL A 249 3.42 5.03 4.97
N GLU A 250 3.37 6.10 5.77
CA GLU A 250 2.16 6.57 6.45
C GLU A 250 1.85 8.02 6.05
N MET A 251 0.61 8.45 6.30
CA MET A 251 0.21 9.84 6.00
C MET A 251 0.73 10.86 7.02
N PHE A 252 1.12 10.40 8.22
CA PHE A 252 1.56 11.27 9.31
C PHE A 252 3.06 11.24 9.47
N VAL A 253 3.69 12.40 9.42
CA VAL A 253 5.15 12.57 9.55
C VAL A 253 5.65 11.98 10.87
N GLY A 254 6.67 11.14 10.79
CA GLY A 254 7.35 10.52 11.94
C GLY A 254 6.79 9.19 12.41
N VAL A 255 5.65 8.73 11.90
CA VAL A 255 5.07 7.43 12.27
C VAL A 255 5.91 6.30 11.70
N GLY A 256 6.34 6.39 10.44
CA GLY A 256 7.23 5.41 9.81
C GLY A 256 8.56 5.28 10.55
N ALA A 257 9.19 6.39 10.90
CA ALA A 257 10.44 6.39 11.68
C ALA A 257 10.26 5.81 13.09
N LYS A 258 9.11 6.02 13.73
CA LYS A 258 8.78 5.38 15.01
C LYS A 258 8.66 3.88 14.84
N ARG A 259 7.95 3.40 13.81
CA ARG A 259 7.79 1.96 13.55
C ARG A 259 9.13 1.27 13.29
N VAL A 260 10.05 1.92 12.60
CA VAL A 260 11.43 1.41 12.46
C VAL A 260 12.07 1.22 13.83
N ARG A 261 12.04 2.23 14.72
CA ARG A 261 12.57 2.10 16.08
C ARG A 261 11.95 0.97 16.87
N ASP A 262 10.62 0.86 16.82
CA ASP A 262 9.86 -0.18 17.55
C ASP A 262 10.27 -1.60 17.09
N ILE A 263 10.52 -1.81 15.78
CA ILE A 263 11.01 -3.09 15.23
C ILE A 263 12.43 -3.39 15.71
N PHE A 264 13.33 -2.43 15.69
CA PHE A 264 14.72 -2.64 16.13
C PHE A 264 14.82 -2.82 17.64
N GLU A 265 13.96 -2.15 18.44
CA GLU A 265 13.83 -2.38 19.88
C GLU A 265 13.34 -3.81 20.16
N LEU A 266 12.31 -4.26 19.46
CA LEU A 266 11.81 -5.63 19.54
C LEU A 266 12.88 -6.66 19.15
N ALA A 267 13.69 -6.37 18.13
CA ALA A 267 14.79 -7.25 17.73
C ALA A 267 15.89 -7.32 18.80
N ARG A 268 16.22 -6.19 19.45
CA ARG A 268 17.18 -6.18 20.59
C ARG A 268 16.69 -7.02 21.78
N GLU A 269 15.38 -7.09 22.00
CA GLU A 269 14.78 -7.92 23.05
C GLU A 269 14.80 -9.42 22.73
N ASN A 270 14.88 -9.78 21.44
CA ASN A 270 14.77 -11.15 20.95
C ASN A 270 16.04 -11.69 20.26
N GLN A 271 17.23 -11.17 20.61
CA GLN A 271 18.50 -11.65 20.07
C GLN A 271 18.81 -13.09 20.50
N PRO A 272 19.44 -13.90 19.61
CA PRO A 272 19.72 -13.63 18.18
C PRO A 272 18.46 -13.70 17.32
N CYS A 273 18.32 -12.80 16.33
CA CYS A 273 17.14 -12.77 15.47
C CYS A 273 17.41 -12.21 14.06
N ILE A 274 16.45 -12.44 13.16
CA ILE A 274 16.45 -11.88 11.81
C ILE A 274 15.32 -10.86 11.68
N ILE A 275 15.65 -9.65 11.20
CA ILE A 275 14.67 -8.68 10.72
C ILE A 275 14.58 -8.82 9.21
N PHE A 276 13.40 -9.12 8.69
CA PHE A 276 13.15 -9.19 7.25
C PHE A 276 12.26 -8.04 6.79
N ILE A 277 12.76 -7.25 5.83
CA ILE A 277 12.05 -6.12 5.25
C ILE A 277 11.74 -6.45 3.78
N ASP A 278 10.49 -6.82 3.50
CA ASP A 278 10.06 -7.06 2.11
C ASP A 278 9.73 -5.72 1.42
N GLU A 279 9.89 -5.67 0.11
CA GLU A 279 9.60 -4.49 -0.71
C GLU A 279 10.26 -3.20 -0.18
N ILE A 280 11.57 -3.27 0.16
CA ILE A 280 12.29 -2.11 0.73
C ILE A 280 12.31 -0.90 -0.22
N ASP A 281 12.09 -1.11 -1.50
CA ASP A 281 11.98 -0.05 -2.51
C ASP A 281 10.77 0.88 -2.29
N ALA A 282 9.79 0.49 -1.46
CA ALA A 282 8.69 1.37 -1.07
C ALA A 282 9.20 2.61 -0.29
N ILE A 283 10.23 2.44 0.55
CA ILE A 283 10.86 3.51 1.32
C ILE A 283 12.20 3.94 0.74
N GLY A 284 12.98 3.00 0.20
CA GLY A 284 14.37 3.14 -0.20
C GLY A 284 14.63 3.81 -1.54
N LYS A 285 13.67 4.46 -2.16
CA LYS A 285 13.79 5.07 -3.48
C LYS A 285 14.72 6.29 -3.47
N LYS A 286 15.58 6.41 -4.52
CA LYS A 286 16.45 7.58 -4.76
C LYS A 286 15.67 8.88 -4.72
N ARG A 287 16.30 9.93 -4.20
CA ARG A 287 15.73 11.27 -4.06
C ARG A 287 15.28 11.82 -5.41
N SER A 288 14.02 12.24 -5.50
CA SER A 288 13.48 12.95 -6.65
C SER A 288 13.51 14.45 -6.36
N MET A 289 14.00 15.25 -7.32
CA MET A 289 14.10 16.72 -7.17
C MET A 289 12.75 17.44 -7.12
N ASN A 290 11.64 16.76 -7.36
CA ASN A 290 10.30 17.34 -7.30
C ASN A 290 9.68 17.07 -5.93
N GLY A 291 9.83 18.04 -5.01
CA GLY A 291 9.35 17.95 -3.62
C GLY A 291 7.84 18.05 -3.48
N PHE A 292 7.26 17.03 -2.86
CA PHE A 292 5.97 17.11 -2.16
C PHE A 292 6.16 16.47 -0.78
N ALA A 293 5.40 16.92 0.20
CA ALA A 293 5.47 16.53 1.62
C ALA A 293 5.51 15.00 1.90
N ALA A 294 5.03 14.18 0.97
CA ALA A 294 5.13 12.72 1.04
C ALA A 294 6.57 12.17 0.88
N ASN A 295 7.52 12.98 0.35
CA ASN A 295 8.91 12.57 0.23
C ASN A 295 9.66 12.78 1.56
N ASP A 296 9.30 13.79 2.34
CA ASP A 296 9.95 14.12 3.61
C ASP A 296 9.77 13.02 4.66
N GLU A 297 8.60 12.38 4.69
CA GLU A 297 8.33 11.27 5.59
C GLU A 297 9.14 10.02 5.24
N ARG A 298 9.19 9.67 3.95
CA ARG A 298 10.01 8.55 3.47
C ARG A 298 11.49 8.78 3.75
N GLU A 299 11.97 10.00 3.54
CA GLU A 299 13.35 10.40 3.83
C GLU A 299 13.68 10.30 5.32
N GLN A 300 12.76 10.72 6.18
CA GLN A 300 12.90 10.57 7.62
C GLN A 300 12.92 9.09 8.05
N THR A 301 12.09 8.28 7.44
CA THR A 301 11.99 6.83 7.72
C THR A 301 13.26 6.11 7.28
N ILE A 302 13.77 6.38 6.07
CA ILE A 302 15.01 5.77 5.60
C ILE A 302 16.22 6.22 6.44
N ASN A 303 16.29 7.50 6.81
CA ASN A 303 17.34 8.00 7.67
C ASN A 303 17.31 7.35 9.06
N GLN A 304 16.12 7.06 9.59
CA GLN A 304 15.99 6.30 10.84
C GLN A 304 16.48 4.86 10.68
N LEU A 305 16.10 4.18 9.57
CA LEU A 305 16.59 2.83 9.28
C LEU A 305 18.11 2.80 9.19
N LEU A 306 18.71 3.75 8.47
CA LEU A 306 20.17 3.87 8.38
C LEU A 306 20.81 4.10 9.76
N THR A 307 20.19 4.93 10.60
CA THR A 307 20.68 5.21 11.96
C THR A 307 20.62 3.98 12.84
N GLU A 308 19.54 3.20 12.76
CA GLU A 308 19.41 1.95 13.54
C GLU A 308 20.44 0.88 13.08
N MET A 309 20.68 0.77 11.76
CA MET A 309 21.70 -0.15 11.22
C MET A 309 23.12 0.30 11.57
N ASP A 310 23.42 1.60 11.49
CA ASP A 310 24.73 2.15 11.86
C ASP A 310 24.98 2.07 13.37
N GLY A 311 23.90 2.09 14.17
CA GLY A 311 23.94 2.04 15.63
C GLY A 311 24.15 0.63 16.23
N PHE A 312 24.30 -0.39 15.42
CA PHE A 312 24.62 -1.73 15.92
C PHE A 312 26.03 -1.75 16.56
N GLU A 313 26.11 -2.20 17.79
CA GLU A 313 27.40 -2.47 18.46
C GLU A 313 28.04 -3.74 17.87
N ASN A 314 29.34 -3.90 18.07
CA ASN A 314 30.09 -5.01 17.46
C ASN A 314 29.63 -6.41 17.94
N GLU A 315 28.90 -6.49 19.03
CA GLU A 315 28.41 -7.72 19.65
C GLU A 315 26.92 -7.98 19.40
N THR A 316 26.29 -7.23 18.46
CA THR A 316 24.85 -7.39 18.20
C THR A 316 24.60 -8.62 17.31
N GLU A 317 23.72 -9.51 17.75
CA GLU A 317 23.36 -10.76 17.07
C GLU A 317 22.06 -10.60 16.24
N ILE A 318 21.94 -9.45 15.56
CA ILE A 318 20.79 -9.13 14.70
C ILE A 318 21.28 -9.07 13.26
N VAL A 319 20.61 -9.78 12.38
CA VAL A 319 20.83 -9.69 10.94
C VAL A 319 19.60 -9.08 10.27
N VAL A 320 19.82 -8.07 9.43
CA VAL A 320 18.75 -7.42 8.66
C VAL A 320 18.79 -7.94 7.23
N ILE A 321 17.73 -8.59 6.79
CA ILE A 321 17.59 -9.05 5.41
C ILE A 321 16.51 -8.20 4.74
N ALA A 322 16.83 -7.58 3.62
CA ALA A 322 15.84 -6.84 2.83
C ALA A 322 15.63 -7.52 1.47
N ALA A 323 14.43 -7.39 0.93
CA ALA A 323 14.11 -7.87 -0.41
C ALA A 323 13.59 -6.74 -1.29
N THR A 324 13.99 -6.76 -2.56
CA THR A 324 13.49 -5.83 -3.59
C THR A 324 13.42 -6.50 -4.96
N ASN A 325 12.47 -6.06 -5.77
CA ASN A 325 12.41 -6.41 -7.18
C ASN A 325 13.16 -5.40 -8.06
N ARG A 326 13.57 -4.24 -7.49
CA ARG A 326 14.09 -3.10 -8.24
C ARG A 326 15.29 -2.46 -7.54
N ILE A 327 16.46 -3.06 -7.71
CA ILE A 327 17.71 -2.52 -7.15
C ILE A 327 18.11 -1.17 -7.76
N ASP A 328 17.70 -0.92 -9.02
CA ASP A 328 18.02 0.28 -9.81
C ASP A 328 17.51 1.58 -9.17
N ILE A 329 16.41 1.50 -8.41
CA ILE A 329 15.78 2.67 -7.81
C ILE A 329 16.19 2.92 -6.35
N LEU A 330 16.94 1.99 -5.73
CA LEU A 330 17.34 2.11 -4.32
C LEU A 330 18.39 3.22 -4.12
N ASP A 331 18.29 3.91 -2.98
CA ASP A 331 19.26 4.90 -2.56
C ASP A 331 20.62 4.23 -2.26
N ASP A 332 21.69 4.79 -2.84
CA ASP A 332 23.05 4.26 -2.69
C ASP A 332 23.53 4.29 -1.23
N ALA A 333 22.91 5.09 -0.38
CA ALA A 333 23.19 5.12 1.05
C ALA A 333 22.86 3.80 1.76
N LEU A 334 21.84 3.07 1.30
CA LEU A 334 21.49 1.75 1.83
C LEU A 334 22.56 0.68 1.48
N LEU A 335 23.24 0.85 0.35
CA LEU A 335 24.18 -0.12 -0.20
C LEU A 335 25.64 0.09 0.26
N ARG A 336 25.86 1.01 1.21
CA ARG A 336 27.19 1.26 1.77
C ARG A 336 27.61 0.17 2.75
N PRO A 337 28.93 -0.10 2.87
CA PRO A 337 29.46 -1.04 3.87
C PRO A 337 28.95 -0.74 5.29
N GLY A 338 28.60 -1.79 6.02
CA GLY A 338 28.01 -1.70 7.36
C GLY A 338 26.49 -1.63 7.38
N ARG A 339 25.84 -1.63 6.21
CA ARG A 339 24.38 -1.65 6.01
C ARG A 339 24.01 -2.88 5.19
N PHE A 340 23.42 -2.72 3.98
CA PHE A 340 23.21 -3.85 3.06
C PHE A 340 24.46 -4.07 2.20
N ASP A 341 25.50 -4.60 2.81
CA ASP A 341 26.79 -4.82 2.17
C ASP A 341 26.84 -6.12 1.34
N ARG A 342 25.99 -7.09 1.66
CA ARG A 342 25.80 -8.31 0.86
C ARG A 342 24.64 -8.13 -0.12
N LYS A 343 24.90 -8.27 -1.42
CA LYS A 343 23.88 -8.19 -2.48
C LYS A 343 23.76 -9.54 -3.14
N ILE A 344 22.69 -10.24 -2.85
CA ILE A 344 22.44 -11.61 -3.30
C ILE A 344 21.38 -11.58 -4.38
N GLN A 345 21.75 -12.05 -5.56
CA GLN A 345 20.85 -12.10 -6.70
C GLN A 345 20.09 -13.44 -6.73
N VAL A 346 18.79 -13.39 -6.51
CA VAL A 346 17.90 -14.55 -6.66
C VAL A 346 17.40 -14.60 -8.10
N SER A 347 18.08 -15.39 -8.91
CA SER A 347 17.78 -15.57 -10.33
C SER A 347 16.54 -16.44 -10.56
N LEU A 348 16.04 -16.46 -11.79
CA LEU A 348 15.06 -17.46 -12.20
C LEU A 348 15.72 -18.84 -12.19
N PRO A 349 14.96 -19.91 -11.83
CA PRO A 349 15.51 -21.26 -11.78
C PRO A 349 15.84 -21.78 -13.20
N ASP A 350 16.92 -22.55 -13.30
CA ASP A 350 17.26 -23.33 -14.47
C ASP A 350 16.33 -24.56 -14.61
N VAL A 351 16.52 -25.41 -15.61
CA VAL A 351 15.65 -26.60 -15.81
C VAL A 351 15.66 -27.51 -14.61
N HIS A 352 16.84 -27.74 -14.02
CA HIS A 352 16.96 -28.62 -12.85
C HIS A 352 16.23 -28.01 -11.64
N GLY A 353 16.48 -26.74 -11.38
CA GLY A 353 15.79 -26.02 -10.32
C GLY A 353 14.28 -25.99 -10.49
N ARG A 354 13.79 -25.81 -11.74
CA ARG A 354 12.35 -25.89 -12.02
C ARG A 354 11.77 -27.28 -11.74
N GLU A 355 12.50 -28.34 -12.11
CA GLU A 355 12.10 -29.72 -11.80
C GLU A 355 11.98 -29.96 -10.29
N GLU A 356 12.98 -29.50 -9.52
CA GLU A 356 12.97 -29.64 -8.06
C GLU A 356 11.85 -28.82 -7.40
N ILE A 357 11.62 -27.59 -7.86
CA ILE A 357 10.48 -26.76 -7.40
C ILE A 357 9.15 -27.45 -7.70
N LEU A 358 8.99 -28.02 -8.90
CA LEU A 358 7.79 -28.76 -9.26
C LEU A 358 7.60 -30.00 -8.37
N LYS A 359 8.68 -30.71 -8.02
CA LYS A 359 8.64 -31.85 -7.08
C LYS A 359 8.16 -31.41 -5.70
N VAL A 360 8.65 -30.29 -5.20
CA VAL A 360 8.17 -29.72 -3.91
C VAL A 360 6.68 -29.46 -3.95
N HIS A 361 6.20 -28.76 -4.98
CA HIS A 361 4.77 -28.43 -5.11
C HIS A 361 3.88 -29.62 -5.51
N ALA A 362 4.46 -30.75 -5.89
CA ALA A 362 3.77 -31.99 -6.22
C ALA A 362 3.61 -32.93 -5.02
N LYS A 363 4.36 -32.74 -3.92
CA LYS A 363 4.38 -33.67 -2.75
C LYS A 363 2.98 -34.05 -2.25
N ASP A 364 2.06 -33.09 -2.20
CA ASP A 364 0.71 -33.26 -1.67
C ASP A 364 -0.36 -33.50 -2.76
N LYS A 365 0.07 -33.83 -3.99
CA LYS A 365 -0.83 -33.98 -5.14
C LYS A 365 -0.73 -35.37 -5.72
N LEU A 366 -1.85 -35.87 -6.24
CA LEU A 366 -1.91 -37.17 -6.91
C LEU A 366 -1.44 -37.02 -8.35
N LEU A 367 -0.24 -37.50 -8.64
CA LEU A 367 0.33 -37.54 -9.99
C LEU A 367 0.13 -38.90 -10.63
N SER A 368 -0.23 -38.91 -11.92
CA SER A 368 -0.18 -40.11 -12.74
C SER A 368 1.28 -40.56 -12.92
N PRO A 369 1.58 -41.87 -12.93
CA PRO A 369 2.94 -42.38 -13.22
C PRO A 369 3.50 -41.92 -14.58
N GLU A 370 2.62 -41.57 -15.51
CA GLU A 370 2.99 -41.06 -16.84
C GLU A 370 3.30 -39.56 -16.86
N ALA A 371 2.99 -38.84 -15.78
CA ALA A 371 3.19 -37.40 -15.70
C ALA A 371 4.66 -37.05 -15.42
N SER A 372 5.35 -36.50 -16.41
CA SER A 372 6.76 -36.13 -16.33
C SER A 372 6.89 -34.67 -15.87
N LEU A 373 7.35 -34.46 -14.62
CA LEU A 373 7.68 -33.11 -14.12
C LEU A 373 8.89 -32.52 -14.83
N ARG A 374 9.81 -33.36 -15.30
CA ARG A 374 10.99 -32.94 -16.06
C ARG A 374 10.61 -32.32 -17.41
N ASP A 375 9.61 -32.92 -18.10
CA ASP A 375 9.16 -32.37 -19.38
C ASP A 375 8.39 -31.05 -19.16
N LEU A 376 7.66 -30.93 -18.06
CA LEU A 376 7.04 -29.67 -17.67
C LEU A 376 8.10 -28.61 -17.34
N ALA A 377 9.18 -28.98 -16.62
CA ALA A 377 10.30 -28.08 -16.32
C ALA A 377 10.97 -27.53 -17.57
N LYS A 378 11.16 -28.37 -18.61
CA LYS A 378 11.70 -27.91 -19.90
C LYS A 378 10.79 -26.92 -20.61
N GLN A 379 9.47 -27.11 -20.52
CA GLN A 379 8.49 -26.26 -21.17
C GLN A 379 8.31 -24.89 -20.49
N THR A 380 8.56 -24.83 -19.18
CA THR A 380 8.33 -23.64 -18.35
C THR A 380 9.57 -22.74 -18.24
N THR A 381 10.34 -22.64 -19.34
CA THR A 381 11.49 -21.75 -19.39
C THR A 381 11.09 -20.30 -19.07
N GLY A 382 11.82 -19.66 -18.14
CA GLY A 382 11.54 -18.30 -17.69
C GLY A 382 10.45 -18.17 -16.62
N PHE A 383 9.87 -19.28 -16.15
CA PHE A 383 8.91 -19.25 -15.04
C PHE A 383 9.63 -19.10 -13.70
N SER A 384 9.04 -18.31 -12.84
CA SER A 384 9.45 -18.18 -11.44
C SER A 384 8.90 -19.34 -10.59
N GLY A 385 9.39 -19.49 -9.36
CA GLY A 385 8.86 -20.47 -8.42
C GLY A 385 7.37 -20.30 -8.15
N ALA A 386 6.87 -19.06 -8.09
CA ALA A 386 5.45 -18.76 -7.91
C ALA A 386 4.61 -19.18 -9.14
N ASP A 387 5.15 -19.00 -10.36
CA ASP A 387 4.47 -19.44 -11.58
C ASP A 387 4.34 -20.94 -11.63
N LEU A 388 5.42 -21.68 -11.24
CA LEU A 388 5.42 -23.14 -11.17
C LEU A 388 4.44 -23.67 -10.11
N ALA A 389 4.38 -23.02 -8.94
CA ALA A 389 3.40 -23.33 -7.90
C ALA A 389 1.96 -23.16 -8.43
N ASN A 390 1.73 -22.05 -9.17
CA ASN A 390 0.43 -21.80 -9.79
C ASN A 390 0.06 -22.87 -10.85
N VAL A 391 1.01 -23.26 -11.69
CA VAL A 391 0.80 -24.36 -12.67
C VAL A 391 0.34 -25.63 -11.97
N MET A 392 1.07 -26.05 -10.90
CA MET A 392 0.74 -27.28 -10.17
C MET A 392 -0.60 -27.18 -9.45
N ASN A 393 -0.96 -26.02 -8.93
CA ASN A 393 -2.24 -25.76 -8.29
C ASN A 393 -3.39 -25.82 -9.32
N GLU A 394 -3.24 -25.16 -10.47
CA GLU A 394 -4.23 -25.20 -11.56
C GLU A 394 -4.41 -26.63 -12.11
N CYS A 395 -3.33 -27.42 -12.20
CA CYS A 395 -3.40 -28.83 -12.56
C CYS A 395 -4.27 -29.63 -11.57
N ALA A 396 -4.06 -29.42 -10.27
CA ALA A 396 -4.84 -30.09 -9.23
C ALA A 396 -6.34 -29.69 -9.29
N ILE A 397 -6.63 -28.41 -9.43
CA ILE A 397 -8.01 -27.90 -9.59
C ILE A 397 -8.65 -28.50 -10.83
N ARG A 398 -7.93 -28.59 -11.94
CA ARG A 398 -8.41 -29.13 -13.19
C ARG A 398 -8.69 -30.64 -13.08
N ALA A 399 -7.82 -31.39 -12.42
CA ALA A 399 -7.98 -32.83 -12.20
C ALA A 399 -9.28 -33.15 -11.42
N VAL A 400 -9.58 -32.35 -10.40
CA VAL A 400 -10.85 -32.50 -9.64
C VAL A 400 -12.05 -32.15 -10.50
N ARG A 401 -11.97 -31.06 -11.27
CA ARG A 401 -13.07 -30.60 -12.12
C ARG A 401 -13.43 -31.57 -13.25
N ASP A 402 -12.44 -32.24 -13.80
CA ASP A 402 -12.65 -33.21 -14.88
C ASP A 402 -13.17 -34.59 -14.39
N GLY A 403 -13.43 -34.75 -13.09
CA GLY A 403 -13.99 -35.95 -12.49
C GLY A 403 -13.02 -37.17 -12.45
N LYS A 404 -11.76 -36.97 -12.72
CA LYS A 404 -10.72 -38.00 -12.75
C LYS A 404 -10.07 -38.26 -11.38
N SER A 405 -10.86 -38.44 -10.33
CA SER A 405 -10.39 -38.74 -8.97
C SER A 405 -9.27 -37.84 -8.42
N GLY A 406 -9.10 -36.63 -8.96
CA GLY A 406 -8.06 -35.68 -8.53
C GLY A 406 -6.64 -36.03 -9.04
N MET A 407 -6.49 -37.03 -9.92
CA MET A 407 -5.19 -37.42 -10.46
C MET A 407 -4.76 -36.51 -11.62
N ILE A 408 -3.57 -35.94 -11.52
CA ILE A 408 -2.96 -35.07 -12.54
C ILE A 408 -2.35 -35.94 -13.62
N THR A 409 -2.90 -35.90 -14.82
CA THR A 409 -2.43 -36.64 -16.01
C THR A 409 -1.62 -35.72 -16.93
N PRO A 410 -0.81 -36.27 -17.88
CA PRO A 410 -0.09 -35.48 -18.87
C PRO A 410 -0.99 -34.53 -19.66
N ASP A 411 -2.20 -34.97 -20.04
CA ASP A 411 -3.16 -34.15 -20.76
C ASP A 411 -3.63 -32.90 -19.96
N ILE A 412 -3.79 -33.08 -18.64
CA ILE A 412 -4.16 -31.97 -17.74
C ILE A 412 -3.02 -30.99 -17.65
N ILE A 413 -1.77 -31.46 -17.50
CA ILE A 413 -0.58 -30.60 -17.44
C ILE A 413 -0.48 -29.76 -18.72
N GLU A 414 -0.63 -30.43 -19.87
CA GLU A 414 -0.55 -29.76 -21.16
C GLU A 414 -1.69 -28.75 -21.37
N ASP A 415 -2.94 -29.06 -21.01
CA ASP A 415 -4.06 -28.11 -21.13
C ASP A 415 -3.90 -26.91 -20.21
N VAL A 416 -3.43 -27.12 -18.98
CA VAL A 416 -3.16 -26.05 -18.01
C VAL A 416 -1.99 -25.17 -18.44
N TYR A 417 -0.88 -25.77 -18.89
CA TYR A 417 0.26 -25.04 -19.41
C TYR A 417 -0.18 -24.10 -20.57
N GLN A 418 -0.88 -24.65 -21.55
CA GLN A 418 -1.38 -23.87 -22.66
C GLN A 418 -2.36 -22.77 -22.24
N ARG A 419 -3.16 -23.01 -21.20
CA ARG A 419 -4.08 -22.01 -20.64
C ARG A 419 -3.34 -20.86 -19.99
N ILE A 420 -2.23 -21.14 -19.31
CA ILE A 420 -1.43 -20.10 -18.63
C ILE A 420 -0.63 -19.29 -19.65
N VAL A 421 -0.01 -19.92 -20.63
CA VAL A 421 0.87 -19.25 -21.60
C VAL A 421 0.11 -18.49 -22.67
N VAL A 422 -0.95 -19.08 -23.22
CA VAL A 422 -1.68 -18.52 -24.38
C VAL A 422 -3.08 -18.01 -24.02
N GLY A 423 -3.63 -18.50 -22.91
CA GLY A 423 -4.97 -18.15 -22.46
C GLY A 423 -5.98 -19.29 -22.54
N ALA A 424 -7.18 -19.03 -22.03
CA ALA A 424 -8.26 -20.01 -22.04
C ALA A 424 -8.73 -20.34 -23.47
N LYS A 425 -9.24 -21.57 -23.67
CA LYS A 425 -9.88 -21.95 -24.94
C LYS A 425 -11.02 -20.98 -25.26
N GLY A 426 -10.96 -20.35 -26.43
CA GLY A 426 -11.99 -19.45 -26.91
C GLY A 426 -13.29 -20.21 -27.19
N SER A 427 -14.44 -19.62 -26.86
CA SER A 427 -15.75 -20.14 -27.21
C SER A 427 -16.09 -19.94 -28.68
N ARG A 428 -15.30 -19.14 -29.41
CA ARG A 428 -15.56 -18.86 -30.85
C ARG A 428 -15.10 -20.03 -31.70
N SER A 429 -16.03 -20.74 -32.31
CA SER A 429 -15.72 -21.72 -33.35
C SER A 429 -15.27 -20.99 -34.63
N VAL A 430 -14.02 -21.21 -35.02
CA VAL A 430 -13.50 -20.76 -36.34
C VAL A 430 -13.93 -21.84 -37.35
N SER A 431 -14.70 -21.45 -38.36
CA SER A 431 -15.21 -22.38 -39.37
C SER A 431 -14.88 -21.92 -40.79
N GLY A 432 -14.96 -22.85 -41.74
CA GLY A 432 -14.80 -22.57 -43.16
C GLY A 432 -13.42 -22.04 -43.58
N ALA A 433 -13.40 -21.10 -44.52
CA ALA A 433 -12.18 -20.54 -45.10
C ALA A 433 -11.23 -19.89 -44.05
N ARG A 434 -11.79 -19.31 -42.98
CA ARG A 434 -10.96 -18.72 -41.90
C ARG A 434 -10.19 -19.79 -41.15
N LYS A 435 -10.77 -20.97 -40.93
CA LYS A 435 -10.06 -22.08 -40.26
C LYS A 435 -8.90 -22.58 -41.13
N ALA A 436 -9.13 -22.71 -42.45
CA ALA A 436 -8.07 -23.10 -43.38
C ALA A 436 -6.90 -22.08 -43.39
N ARG A 437 -7.20 -20.77 -43.43
CA ARG A 437 -6.18 -19.73 -43.39
C ARG A 437 -5.33 -19.79 -42.10
N VAL A 438 -5.97 -19.95 -40.93
CA VAL A 438 -5.25 -20.14 -39.67
C VAL A 438 -4.37 -21.40 -39.73
N ALA A 439 -4.87 -22.50 -40.30
CA ALA A 439 -4.10 -23.73 -40.45
C ALA A 439 -2.85 -23.56 -41.32
N TYR A 440 -2.97 -22.82 -42.45
CA TYR A 440 -1.83 -22.50 -43.31
C TYR A 440 -0.83 -21.60 -42.58
N HIS A 441 -1.33 -20.60 -41.86
CA HIS A 441 -0.49 -19.69 -41.07
C HIS A 441 0.36 -20.45 -40.05
N GLU A 442 -0.27 -21.27 -39.21
CA GLU A 442 0.42 -22.07 -38.19
C GLU A 442 1.36 -23.14 -38.82
N ALA A 443 0.93 -23.74 -39.94
CA ALA A 443 1.79 -24.65 -40.69
C ALA A 443 3.04 -23.95 -41.24
N GLY A 444 2.90 -22.71 -41.71
CA GLY A 444 4.03 -21.87 -42.15
C GLY A 444 5.06 -21.67 -41.07
N HIS A 445 4.66 -21.29 -39.87
CA HIS A 445 5.54 -21.19 -38.70
C HIS A 445 6.23 -22.53 -38.40
N ALA A 446 5.49 -23.62 -38.40
CA ALA A 446 6.02 -24.92 -38.09
C ALA A 446 7.04 -25.42 -39.11
N ILE A 447 6.73 -25.28 -40.42
CA ILE A 447 7.61 -25.75 -41.49
C ILE A 447 8.90 -24.97 -41.50
N VAL A 448 8.83 -23.63 -41.42
CA VAL A 448 10.01 -22.79 -41.36
C VAL A 448 10.85 -23.08 -40.11
N GLY A 449 10.20 -23.26 -38.94
CA GLY A 449 10.88 -23.60 -37.70
C GLY A 449 11.65 -24.92 -37.78
N VAL A 450 11.04 -25.98 -38.34
CA VAL A 450 11.71 -27.28 -38.50
C VAL A 450 12.90 -27.21 -39.45
N LEU A 451 12.88 -26.30 -40.45
CA LEU A 451 13.94 -26.15 -41.42
C LEU A 451 15.13 -25.29 -40.92
N MET A 452 14.94 -24.53 -39.85
CA MET A 452 16.00 -23.73 -39.25
C MET A 452 16.90 -24.59 -38.34
N GLN A 453 18.21 -24.56 -38.59
CA GLN A 453 19.17 -25.38 -37.82
C GLN A 453 19.45 -24.81 -36.40
N GLU A 454 19.40 -23.49 -36.29
CA GLU A 454 19.61 -22.78 -35.01
C GLU A 454 18.31 -22.12 -34.54
N TYR A 455 17.29 -22.94 -34.32
CA TYR A 455 16.02 -22.48 -33.77
C TYR A 455 15.40 -23.56 -32.87
N ASP A 456 14.44 -23.15 -32.10
CA ASP A 456 13.71 -24.01 -31.15
C ASP A 456 12.93 -25.12 -31.87
N GLU A 457 12.86 -26.30 -31.26
CA GLU A 457 12.13 -27.43 -31.83
C GLU A 457 10.62 -27.20 -31.83
N VAL A 458 9.96 -27.48 -32.96
CA VAL A 458 8.49 -27.45 -33.06
C VAL A 458 7.91 -28.59 -32.27
N ARG A 459 7.22 -28.27 -31.20
CA ARG A 459 6.60 -29.27 -30.32
C ARG A 459 5.17 -29.59 -30.71
N LYS A 460 4.39 -28.56 -31.01
CA LYS A 460 2.95 -28.70 -31.24
C LYS A 460 2.42 -27.55 -32.10
N VAL A 461 1.49 -27.89 -32.97
CA VAL A 461 0.70 -26.91 -33.76
C VAL A 461 -0.78 -27.04 -33.36
N SER A 462 -1.44 -25.96 -33.06
CA SER A 462 -2.84 -25.94 -32.68
C SER A 462 -3.59 -24.85 -33.45
N ILE A 463 -4.70 -25.23 -34.04
CA ILE A 463 -5.66 -24.33 -34.71
C ILE A 463 -6.89 -24.02 -33.82
N LEU A 464 -6.82 -24.43 -32.56
CA LEU A 464 -7.85 -24.10 -31.58
C LEU A 464 -7.61 -22.67 -31.07
N PRO A 465 -8.58 -21.78 -31.18
CA PRO A 465 -8.43 -20.42 -30.69
C PRO A 465 -8.25 -20.40 -29.16
N ARG A 466 -7.26 -19.62 -28.69
CA ARG A 466 -7.00 -19.40 -27.26
C ARG A 466 -6.69 -17.92 -27.03
N GLY A 467 -7.36 -17.31 -26.06
CA GLY A 467 -7.23 -15.88 -25.82
C GLY A 467 -7.51 -15.07 -27.07
N ASP A 468 -6.55 -14.26 -27.51
CA ASP A 468 -6.62 -13.46 -28.73
C ASP A 468 -6.07 -14.19 -29.97
N ALA A 469 -5.39 -15.32 -29.77
CA ALA A 469 -4.77 -16.09 -30.87
C ALA A 469 -5.80 -17.01 -31.55
N GLY A 470 -5.78 -16.99 -32.90
CA GLY A 470 -6.61 -17.87 -33.72
C GLY A 470 -6.08 -19.31 -33.81
N GLY A 471 -4.76 -19.47 -33.70
CA GLY A 471 -3.99 -20.70 -33.60
C GLY A 471 -2.69 -20.42 -32.89
N VAL A 472 -1.88 -21.42 -32.63
CA VAL A 472 -0.54 -21.27 -31.98
C VAL A 472 0.36 -22.42 -32.39
N THR A 473 1.58 -22.08 -32.77
CA THR A 473 2.68 -23.01 -32.94
C THR A 473 3.61 -22.90 -31.72
N TYR A 474 3.76 -23.99 -31.01
CA TYR A 474 4.60 -24.07 -29.80
C TYR A 474 6.00 -24.51 -30.17
N PHE A 475 6.97 -23.75 -29.74
CA PHE A 475 8.38 -24.05 -29.84
C PHE A 475 8.92 -24.36 -28.44
N GLN A 476 9.80 -25.37 -28.36
CA GLN A 476 10.50 -25.71 -27.13
C GLN A 476 11.94 -25.21 -27.25
N PRO A 477 12.42 -24.33 -26.34
CA PRO A 477 13.79 -23.88 -26.36
C PRO A 477 14.76 -25.05 -26.34
N SER A 478 15.73 -25.03 -27.27
CA SER A 478 16.75 -26.06 -27.41
C SER A 478 17.85 -25.94 -26.35
N THR A 479 18.04 -24.74 -25.79
CA THR A 479 19.03 -24.45 -24.75
C THR A 479 18.38 -23.75 -23.55
N ASP A 480 18.96 -23.98 -22.37
CA ASP A 480 18.53 -23.34 -21.12
C ASP A 480 19.12 -21.94 -20.93
N ASP A 481 19.95 -21.47 -21.87
CA ASP A 481 20.62 -20.18 -21.83
C ASP A 481 19.64 -19.03 -22.11
N VAL A 482 18.90 -18.65 -21.09
CA VAL A 482 17.98 -17.52 -21.16
C VAL A 482 18.78 -16.21 -21.28
N GLY A 483 18.71 -15.58 -22.44
CA GLY A 483 19.24 -14.22 -22.65
C GLY A 483 20.50 -14.11 -23.50
N MET A 484 21.12 -15.21 -23.88
CA MET A 484 22.23 -15.21 -24.85
C MET A 484 21.76 -15.80 -26.19
N TYR A 485 21.44 -14.95 -27.12
CA TYR A 485 20.99 -15.36 -28.44
C TYR A 485 22.08 -15.08 -29.47
N THR A 486 22.41 -16.08 -30.34
CA THR A 486 23.26 -15.87 -31.48
C THR A 486 22.59 -15.00 -32.54
N LYS A 487 23.35 -14.37 -33.38
CA LYS A 487 22.79 -13.64 -34.52
C LYS A 487 21.92 -14.53 -35.40
N ASP A 488 22.37 -15.77 -35.60
CA ASP A 488 21.68 -16.73 -36.48
C ASP A 488 20.38 -17.22 -35.87
N TYR A 489 20.33 -17.39 -34.53
CA TYR A 489 19.08 -17.63 -33.82
C TYR A 489 18.07 -16.50 -34.02
N LEU A 490 18.50 -15.23 -33.85
CA LEU A 490 17.61 -14.07 -34.03
C LEU A 490 17.10 -13.95 -35.44
N LEU A 491 17.98 -14.22 -36.43
CA LEU A 491 17.57 -14.26 -37.83
C LEU A 491 16.60 -15.39 -38.14
N SER A 492 16.78 -16.56 -37.51
CA SER A 492 15.86 -17.68 -37.62
C SER A 492 14.52 -17.36 -37.00
N GLN A 493 14.50 -16.68 -35.87
CA GLN A 493 13.25 -16.20 -35.20
C GLN A 493 12.45 -15.28 -36.11
N ILE A 494 13.14 -14.35 -36.81
CA ILE A 494 12.47 -13.46 -37.78
C ILE A 494 11.91 -14.26 -38.96
N LYS A 495 12.65 -15.22 -39.49
CA LYS A 495 12.18 -16.05 -40.59
C LYS A 495 10.98 -16.89 -40.23
N VAL A 496 11.00 -17.49 -39.02
CA VAL A 496 9.89 -18.27 -38.49
C VAL A 496 8.66 -17.37 -38.29
N ALA A 497 8.84 -16.17 -37.75
CA ALA A 497 7.74 -15.20 -37.57
C ALA A 497 7.09 -14.79 -38.91
N LEU A 498 7.89 -14.65 -39.96
CA LEU A 498 7.40 -14.33 -41.33
C LEU A 498 6.77 -15.55 -42.03
N GLY A 499 7.13 -16.77 -41.61
CA GLY A 499 6.64 -18.03 -42.22
C GLY A 499 5.15 -18.17 -42.24
N GLY A 500 4.46 -17.73 -41.20
CA GLY A 500 2.99 -17.71 -41.15
C GLY A 500 2.38 -16.81 -42.19
N HIS A 501 2.92 -15.58 -42.36
CA HIS A 501 2.44 -14.63 -43.34
C HIS A 501 2.69 -15.15 -44.80
N ALA A 502 3.88 -15.66 -45.08
CA ALA A 502 4.22 -16.22 -46.37
C ALA A 502 3.35 -17.45 -46.77
N ALA A 503 2.86 -18.19 -45.78
CA ALA A 503 1.97 -19.33 -46.03
C ALA A 503 0.50 -18.94 -46.27
N GLU A 504 0.11 -17.70 -45.98
CA GLU A 504 -1.22 -17.17 -46.27
C GLU A 504 -1.32 -16.65 -47.73
N GLU A 505 -0.21 -16.23 -48.35
CA GLU A 505 -0.11 -15.80 -49.74
C GLU A 505 -0.15 -17.01 -50.70
#